data_4bdbb59f02097af9972120befb051e52
#
_entry.id   4bdbb59f02097af9972120befb051e52
#
_cell.length_a   1.000
_cell.length_b   1.000
_cell.length_c   1.000
_cell.angle_alpha   90.00
_cell.angle_beta   90.00
_cell.angle_gamma   90.00
#
_symmetry.space_group_name_H-M   'P 1'
#
loop_
_entity.id
_entity.type
_entity.pdbx_description
1 polymer ?
#
loop_
_entity_poly.entity_id
_entity_poly.type
_entity_poly.pdbx_seq_one_letter_code
_entity_poly.pdbx_strand_id
1 'polypeptide(L)'
;MKINIIKGIIKMLGREDIIKIIKDMELPLNEYWITSGAGLVIHGVKETTNDIDLGGTTNLVELFVKKGCKYTVEKDNSRIVHTNNTIEILENWLVDEIVIIDGLPVGSLESIKKQKAQLGREKDIKDIKIIDDYIKNKVSN
;
A
#
# COMPACT_ATOMS: atom_id res chain seq x y z
N MET A 1 5.26 2.04 -17.07
CA MET A 1 4.82 3.43 -17.09
C MET A 1 5.74 4.27 -16.23
N LYS A 2 6.01 5.46 -16.66
CA LYS A 2 6.80 6.39 -15.86
C LYS A 2 5.90 7.12 -14.88
N ILE A 3 6.37 7.23 -13.65
CA ILE A 3 5.79 8.19 -12.74
C ILE A 3 6.38 9.53 -13.15
N ASN A 4 5.52 10.39 -13.68
CA ASN A 4 5.98 11.67 -14.18
C ASN A 4 6.08 12.67 -13.04
N ILE A 5 7.30 13.04 -12.72
CA ILE A 5 7.55 14.19 -11.87
C ILE A 5 7.94 15.31 -12.80
N ILE A 6 7.07 16.28 -12.97
CA ILE A 6 7.34 17.46 -13.80
C ILE A 6 7.43 18.64 -12.85
N LYS A 7 8.63 19.22 -12.71
CA LYS A 7 8.89 20.40 -11.89
C LYS A 7 8.36 20.26 -10.45
N GLY A 8 8.55 19.07 -9.84
CA GLY A 8 8.12 18.82 -8.48
C GLY A 8 6.64 18.45 -8.33
N ILE A 9 5.90 18.35 -9.44
CA ILE A 9 4.51 17.91 -9.40
C ILE A 9 4.49 16.39 -9.55
N ILE A 10 3.99 15.72 -8.52
CA ILE A 10 3.85 14.26 -8.54
C ILE A 10 2.48 13.93 -9.13
N LYS A 11 2.49 13.12 -10.19
CA LYS A 11 1.25 12.68 -10.78
C LYS A 11 0.54 11.70 -9.84
N MET A 12 -0.75 11.90 -9.62
CA MET A 12 -1.58 10.97 -8.86
C MET A 12 -1.66 9.63 -9.58
N LEU A 13 -1.55 8.54 -8.82
CA LEU A 13 -1.57 7.19 -9.34
C LEU A 13 -2.97 6.62 -9.29
N GLY A 14 -3.48 6.20 -10.44
CA GLY A 14 -4.74 5.46 -10.53
C GLY A 14 -4.50 3.96 -10.42
N ARG A 15 -5.58 3.21 -10.49
CA ARG A 15 -5.55 1.75 -10.35
C ARG A 15 -4.62 1.08 -11.37
N GLU A 16 -4.73 1.45 -12.63
CA GLU A 16 -3.90 0.85 -13.68
C GLU A 16 -2.41 1.18 -13.50
N ASP A 17 -2.11 2.39 -13.03
CA ASP A 17 -0.73 2.79 -12.75
C ASP A 17 -0.13 1.90 -11.66
N ILE A 18 -0.87 1.70 -10.57
CA ILE A 18 -0.41 0.89 -9.43
C ILE A 18 -0.17 -0.55 -9.87
N ILE A 19 -1.13 -1.14 -10.58
CA ILE A 19 -1.03 -2.52 -11.06
C ILE A 19 0.23 -2.69 -11.91
N LYS A 20 0.45 -1.78 -12.86
CA LYS A 20 1.62 -1.86 -13.73
C LYS A 20 2.93 -1.73 -12.96
N ILE A 21 3.01 -0.75 -12.07
CA ILE A 21 4.21 -0.50 -11.27
C ILE A 21 4.57 -1.75 -10.45
N ILE A 22 3.57 -2.31 -9.76
CA ILE A 22 3.81 -3.47 -8.89
C ILE A 22 4.20 -4.70 -9.71
N LYS A 23 3.49 -4.95 -10.82
CA LYS A 23 3.82 -6.10 -11.68
C LYS A 23 5.22 -5.99 -12.29
N ASP A 24 5.62 -4.78 -12.65
CA ASP A 24 6.96 -4.55 -13.21
C ASP A 24 8.08 -4.81 -12.18
N MET A 25 7.79 -4.75 -10.89
CA MET A 25 8.76 -5.06 -9.85
C MET A 25 9.04 -6.56 -9.72
N GLU A 26 8.15 -7.40 -10.21
CA GLU A 26 8.29 -8.87 -10.18
C GLU A 26 8.57 -9.41 -8.77
N LEU A 27 7.87 -8.88 -7.78
CA LEU A 27 8.03 -9.31 -6.39
C LEU A 27 7.40 -10.68 -6.16
N PRO A 28 7.97 -11.51 -5.26
CA PRO A 28 7.33 -12.78 -4.87
C PRO A 28 5.96 -12.52 -4.26
N LEU A 29 4.93 -13.14 -4.81
CA LEU A 29 3.53 -12.87 -4.42
C LEU A 29 3.22 -13.25 -2.95
N ASN A 30 3.99 -14.13 -2.36
CA ASN A 30 3.80 -14.54 -0.98
C ASN A 30 4.62 -13.74 0.03
N GLU A 31 5.32 -12.69 -0.44
CA GLU A 31 6.22 -11.94 0.41
C GLU A 31 5.80 -10.48 0.60
N TYR A 32 4.71 -10.05 -0.05
CA TYR A 32 4.23 -8.68 0.10
C TYR A 32 2.70 -8.61 -0.02
N TRP A 33 2.17 -7.47 0.36
CA TRP A 33 0.75 -7.14 0.15
C TRP A 33 0.62 -5.62 -0.01
N ILE A 34 -0.32 -5.22 -0.89
CA ILE A 34 -0.61 -3.80 -1.11
C ILE A 34 -1.51 -3.33 0.02
N THR A 35 -1.20 -2.20 0.63
CA THR A 35 -1.96 -1.70 1.76
C THR A 35 -2.17 -0.18 1.67
N SER A 36 -2.80 0.40 2.67
CA SER A 36 -3.02 1.83 2.82
C SER A 36 -3.74 2.43 1.60
N GLY A 37 -3.36 3.63 1.16
CA GLY A 37 -4.00 4.34 0.06
C GLY A 37 -4.01 3.56 -1.25
N ALA A 38 -2.88 2.95 -1.60
CA ALA A 38 -2.80 2.14 -2.81
C ALA A 38 -3.75 0.93 -2.72
N GLY A 39 -3.84 0.30 -1.55
CA GLY A 39 -4.80 -0.78 -1.33
C GLY A 39 -6.23 -0.32 -1.55
N LEU A 40 -6.58 0.86 -1.08
CA LEU A 40 -7.92 1.42 -1.27
C LEU A 40 -8.21 1.71 -2.74
N VAL A 41 -7.22 2.14 -3.51
CA VAL A 41 -7.40 2.35 -4.95
C VAL A 41 -7.64 1.01 -5.65
N ILE A 42 -6.88 -0.03 -5.32
CA ILE A 42 -7.07 -1.36 -5.92
C ILE A 42 -8.46 -1.92 -5.57
N HIS A 43 -8.94 -1.70 -4.35
CA HIS A 43 -10.30 -2.11 -3.96
C HIS A 43 -11.40 -1.29 -4.64
N GLY A 44 -11.08 -0.16 -5.25
CA GLY A 44 -12.08 0.71 -5.86
C GLY A 44 -12.72 1.70 -4.91
N VAL A 45 -12.17 1.85 -3.70
CA VAL A 45 -12.67 2.80 -2.69
C VAL A 45 -12.24 4.22 -3.00
N LYS A 46 -11.03 4.38 -3.51
CA LYS A 46 -10.47 5.66 -3.95
C LYS A 46 -10.09 5.59 -5.42
N GLU A 47 -10.08 6.74 -6.09
CA GLU A 47 -9.68 6.80 -7.49
C GLU A 47 -8.17 6.88 -7.66
N THR A 48 -7.49 7.60 -6.77
CA THR A 48 -6.05 7.84 -6.90
C THR A 48 -5.36 7.89 -5.53
N THR A 49 -4.04 7.77 -5.58
CA THR A 49 -3.17 7.97 -4.41
C THR A 49 -1.84 8.58 -4.87
N ASN A 50 -1.11 9.20 -3.94
CA ASN A 50 0.19 9.81 -4.24
C ASN A 50 1.35 8.82 -4.19
N ASP A 51 1.20 7.75 -3.42
CA ASP A 51 2.29 6.83 -3.14
C ASP A 51 1.76 5.41 -3.01
N ILE A 52 2.68 4.46 -2.93
CA ILE A 52 2.37 3.04 -2.79
C ILE A 52 3.07 2.53 -1.53
N ASP A 53 2.28 2.09 -0.57
CA ASP A 53 2.80 1.41 0.63
C ASP A 53 2.52 -0.08 0.50
N LEU A 54 3.59 -0.86 0.65
CA LEU A 54 3.49 -2.33 0.67
C LEU A 54 3.86 -2.80 2.06
N GLY A 55 3.12 -3.77 2.56
CA GLY A 55 3.61 -4.60 3.65
C GLY A 55 4.55 -5.62 3.04
N GLY A 56 5.59 -6.02 3.74
CA GLY A 56 6.52 -7.01 3.25
C GLY A 56 7.07 -7.88 4.38
N THR A 57 7.46 -9.10 4.02
CA THR A 57 8.10 -10.00 4.97
C THR A 57 9.52 -9.51 5.27
N THR A 58 10.08 -9.99 6.37
CA THR A 58 11.49 -9.74 6.70
C THR A 58 12.41 -10.18 5.56
N ASN A 59 12.11 -11.30 4.92
CA ASN A 59 12.90 -11.79 3.79
C ASN A 59 12.93 -10.80 2.64
N LEU A 60 11.80 -10.22 2.29
CA LEU A 60 11.72 -9.24 1.22
C LEU A 60 12.47 -7.96 1.60
N VAL A 61 12.29 -7.48 2.83
CA VAL A 61 12.99 -6.30 3.32
C VAL A 61 14.51 -6.50 3.26
N GLU A 62 14.99 -7.67 3.73
CA GLU A 62 16.42 -8.00 3.66
C GLU A 62 16.96 -7.96 2.24
N LEU A 63 16.18 -8.44 1.28
CA LEU A 63 16.58 -8.43 -0.12
C LEU A 63 16.86 -6.99 -0.60
N PHE A 64 15.97 -6.06 -0.30
CA PHE A 64 16.12 -4.67 -0.70
C PHE A 64 17.25 -3.97 0.05
N VAL A 65 17.43 -4.26 1.34
CA VAL A 65 18.55 -3.72 2.12
C VAL A 65 19.88 -4.17 1.53
N LYS A 66 19.99 -5.44 1.18
CA LYS A 66 21.21 -5.98 0.54
C LYS A 66 21.50 -5.35 -0.81
N LYS A 67 20.48 -4.92 -1.53
CA LYS A 67 20.62 -4.22 -2.79
C LYS A 67 21.03 -2.76 -2.62
N GLY A 68 21.16 -2.28 -1.39
CA GLY A 68 21.59 -0.92 -1.11
C GLY A 68 20.47 0.09 -0.96
N CYS A 69 19.22 -0.35 -0.86
CA CYS A 69 18.11 0.57 -0.64
C CYS A 69 18.19 1.20 0.75
N LYS A 70 17.87 2.47 0.82
CA LYS A 70 17.80 3.18 2.10
C LYS A 70 16.62 2.66 2.92
N TYR A 71 16.78 2.67 4.23
CA TYR A 71 15.71 2.28 5.13
C TYR A 71 15.77 3.06 6.44
N THR A 72 14.64 3.15 7.11
CA THR A 72 14.54 3.71 8.46
C THR A 72 14.12 2.60 9.41
N VAL A 73 14.46 2.75 10.69
CA VAL A 73 14.11 1.79 11.74
C VAL A 73 13.06 2.45 12.65
N GLU A 74 11.94 1.76 12.85
CA GLU A 74 10.85 2.24 13.69
C GLU A 74 11.08 1.84 15.16
N LYS A 75 10.22 2.36 16.05
CA LYS A 75 10.35 2.11 17.49
C LYS A 75 10.29 0.64 17.86
N ASP A 76 9.55 -0.16 17.11
CA ASP A 76 9.42 -1.61 17.33
C ASP A 76 10.52 -2.41 16.61
N ASN A 77 11.55 -1.75 16.10
CA ASN A 77 12.66 -2.30 15.34
C ASN A 77 12.30 -2.80 13.94
N SER A 78 11.05 -2.64 13.51
CA SER A 78 10.71 -2.90 12.10
C SER A 78 11.31 -1.84 11.20
N ARG A 79 11.52 -2.20 9.95
CA ARG A 79 12.16 -1.31 8.97
C ARG A 79 11.16 -0.87 7.92
N ILE A 80 11.36 0.36 7.44
CA ILE A 80 10.66 0.87 6.28
C ILE A 80 11.70 1.08 5.20
N VAL A 81 11.58 0.33 4.11
CA VAL A 81 12.51 0.44 2.98
C VAL A 81 11.97 1.44 1.98
N HIS A 82 12.81 2.36 1.56
CA HIS A 82 12.47 3.37 0.56
C HIS A 82 13.05 2.93 -0.78
N THR A 83 12.24 2.25 -1.61
CA THR A 83 12.73 1.72 -2.88
C THR A 83 12.94 2.82 -3.91
N ASN A 84 12.08 3.83 -3.86
CA ASN A 84 12.20 5.06 -4.66
C ASN A 84 11.28 6.11 -4.01
N ASN A 85 11.04 7.24 -4.69
CA ASN A 85 10.25 8.32 -4.13
C ASN A 85 8.76 7.99 -3.96
N THR A 86 8.30 6.88 -4.51
CA THR A 86 6.88 6.53 -4.58
C THR A 86 6.52 5.30 -3.76
N ILE A 87 7.45 4.33 -3.65
CA ILE A 87 7.16 3.02 -3.06
C ILE A 87 7.95 2.80 -1.78
N GLU A 88 7.22 2.50 -0.70
CA GLU A 88 7.79 2.09 0.57
C GLU A 88 7.35 0.68 0.91
N ILE A 89 8.24 -0.10 1.53
CA ILE A 89 7.94 -1.44 2.02
C ILE A 89 8.09 -1.42 3.54
N LEU A 90 6.96 -1.68 4.22
CA LEU A 90 6.89 -1.67 5.68
C LEU A 90 7.02 -3.12 6.18
N GLU A 91 8.10 -3.37 6.92
CA GLU A 91 8.41 -4.73 7.40
C GLU A 91 7.31 -5.24 8.32
N ASN A 92 6.72 -6.37 7.94
CA ASN A 92 5.69 -7.08 8.71
C ASN A 92 4.51 -6.20 9.12
N TRP A 93 4.17 -5.19 8.30
CA TRP A 93 3.04 -4.32 8.56
C TRP A 93 1.77 -5.17 8.69
N LEU A 94 1.09 -5.02 9.81
CA LEU A 94 -0.01 -5.91 10.18
C LEU A 94 -1.12 -5.95 9.15
N VAL A 95 -1.39 -7.16 8.65
CA VAL A 95 -2.55 -7.47 7.85
C VAL A 95 -3.15 -8.75 8.41
N ASP A 96 -4.42 -8.69 8.82
CA ASP A 96 -5.12 -9.87 9.31
C ASP A 96 -5.54 -10.78 8.17
N GLU A 97 -5.81 -10.20 7.01
CA GLU A 97 -6.31 -10.94 5.87
C GLU A 97 -5.82 -10.32 4.57
N ILE A 98 -5.39 -11.17 3.65
CA ILE A 98 -4.97 -10.77 2.30
C ILE A 98 -5.96 -11.35 1.30
N VAL A 99 -6.40 -10.52 0.36
CA VAL A 99 -7.25 -10.93 -0.75
C VAL A 99 -6.48 -10.75 -2.06
N ILE A 100 -6.86 -11.50 -3.08
CA ILE A 100 -6.22 -11.40 -4.40
C ILE A 100 -7.12 -10.60 -5.32
N ILE A 101 -6.59 -9.50 -5.86
CA ILE A 101 -7.31 -8.65 -6.81
C ILE A 101 -6.40 -8.47 -8.02
N ASP A 102 -6.88 -8.84 -9.20
CA ASP A 102 -6.11 -8.81 -10.46
C ASP A 102 -4.74 -9.50 -10.34
N GLY A 103 -4.72 -10.60 -9.60
CA GLY A 103 -3.52 -11.39 -9.41
C GLY A 103 -2.54 -10.83 -8.39
N LEU A 104 -2.90 -9.75 -7.70
CA LEU A 104 -2.02 -9.09 -6.72
C LEU A 104 -2.54 -9.28 -5.29
N PRO A 105 -1.65 -9.50 -4.33
CA PRO A 105 -2.04 -9.61 -2.92
C PRO A 105 -2.31 -8.23 -2.35
N VAL A 106 -3.48 -8.06 -1.76
CA VAL A 106 -3.93 -6.78 -1.20
C VAL A 106 -4.49 -7.04 0.19
N GLY A 107 -4.22 -6.18 1.14
CA GLY A 107 -4.88 -6.26 2.43
C GLY A 107 -6.40 -6.13 2.24
N SER A 108 -7.18 -6.91 2.99
CA SER A 108 -8.63 -6.78 2.94
C SER A 108 -9.05 -5.38 3.41
N LEU A 109 -10.23 -4.93 3.02
CA LEU A 109 -10.73 -3.63 3.48
C LEU A 109 -10.84 -3.57 5.00
N GLU A 110 -11.23 -4.67 5.64
CA GLU A 110 -11.29 -4.73 7.10
C GLU A 110 -9.91 -4.57 7.73
N SER A 111 -8.89 -5.22 7.16
CA SER A 111 -7.51 -5.09 7.64
C SER A 111 -6.99 -3.68 7.47
N ILE A 112 -7.22 -3.06 6.32
CA ILE A 112 -6.79 -1.69 6.06
C ILE A 112 -7.48 -0.72 7.03
N LYS A 113 -8.79 -0.90 7.23
CA LYS A 113 -9.56 -0.10 8.16
C LYS A 113 -9.02 -0.20 9.59
N LYS A 114 -8.71 -1.42 10.03
CA LYS A 114 -8.15 -1.66 11.35
C LYS A 114 -6.82 -0.96 11.56
N GLN A 115 -5.94 -1.02 10.56
CA GLN A 115 -4.66 -0.33 10.62
C GLN A 115 -4.84 1.19 10.72
N LYS A 116 -5.75 1.74 9.94
CA LYS A 116 -6.04 3.17 9.97
C LYS A 116 -6.60 3.60 11.33
N ALA A 117 -7.43 2.76 11.94
CA ALA A 117 -7.96 3.03 13.28
C ALA A 117 -6.83 3.07 14.33
N GLN A 118 -5.84 2.19 14.20
CA GLN A 118 -4.69 2.18 15.10
C GLN A 118 -3.82 3.44 14.95
N LEU A 119 -3.63 3.91 13.71
CA LEU A 119 -2.88 5.13 13.45
C LEU A 119 -3.63 6.37 13.93
N GLY A 120 -4.93 6.41 13.78
CA GLY A 120 -5.81 7.42 14.36
C GLY A 120 -5.60 8.85 13.91
N ARG A 121 -4.88 9.08 12.80
CA ARG A 121 -4.66 10.44 12.29
C ARG A 121 -5.93 10.96 11.64
N GLU A 122 -6.02 12.28 11.45
CA GLU A 122 -7.20 12.88 10.82
C GLU A 122 -7.49 12.27 9.45
N LYS A 123 -6.44 12.09 8.64
CA LYS A 123 -6.60 11.48 7.32
C LYS A 123 -7.06 10.03 7.40
N ASP A 124 -6.68 9.31 8.46
CA ASP A 124 -7.09 7.92 8.66
C ASP A 124 -8.56 7.84 9.05
N ILE A 125 -9.03 8.76 9.87
CA ILE A 125 -10.45 8.83 10.25
C ILE A 125 -11.31 9.11 9.02
N LYS A 126 -10.88 10.02 8.15
CA LYS A 126 -11.57 10.30 6.90
C LYS A 126 -11.61 9.07 5.98
N ASP A 127 -10.51 8.35 5.89
CA ASP A 127 -10.44 7.15 5.07
C ASP A 127 -11.34 6.05 5.61
N ILE A 128 -11.43 5.89 6.94
CA ILE A 128 -12.33 4.91 7.56
C ILE A 128 -13.77 5.21 7.16
N LYS A 129 -14.17 6.49 7.18
CA LYS A 129 -15.51 6.87 6.77
C LYS A 129 -15.78 6.51 5.30
N ILE A 130 -14.80 6.78 4.44
CA ILE A 130 -14.91 6.44 3.01
C ILE A 130 -15.05 4.92 2.82
N ILE A 131 -14.29 4.14 3.56
CA ILE A 131 -14.37 2.68 3.54
C ILE A 131 -15.76 2.21 3.99
N ASP A 132 -16.25 2.74 5.11
CA ASP A 132 -17.55 2.36 5.63
C ASP A 132 -18.68 2.70 4.66
N ASP A 133 -18.63 3.87 4.06
CA ASP A 133 -19.62 4.29 3.06
C ASP A 133 -19.56 3.38 1.82
N TYR A 134 -18.38 3.00 1.38
CA TYR A 134 -18.21 2.10 0.25
C TYR A 134 -18.80 0.71 0.54
N ILE A 135 -18.50 0.15 1.70
CA ILE A 135 -19.04 -1.16 2.10
C ILE A 135 -20.57 -1.10 2.20
N LYS A 136 -21.08 -0.06 2.82
CA LYS A 136 -22.53 0.14 2.99
C LYS A 136 -23.23 0.23 1.63
N ASN A 137 -22.69 0.98 0.70
CA ASN A 137 -23.28 1.14 -0.63
C ASN A 137 -23.26 -0.17 -1.41
N LYS A 138 -22.23 -0.97 -1.27
CA LYS A 138 -22.15 -2.28 -1.92
C LYS A 138 -23.19 -3.25 -1.39
N VAL A 139 -23.40 -3.25 -0.07
CA VAL A 139 -24.39 -4.14 0.56
C VAL A 139 -25.81 -3.73 0.19
N SER A 140 -26.05 -2.44 -0.01
CA SER A 140 -27.39 -1.90 -0.33
C SER A 140 -27.80 -2.13 -1.79
N ASN A 141 -26.87 -2.51 -2.63
CA ASN A 141 -27.11 -2.81 -4.03
C ASN A 141 -27.17 -4.33 -4.25
#